data_c462c102ebf76490e337aa8246397370
#
_entry.id   c462c102ebf76490e337aa8246397370
#
_cell.length_a   1.000
_cell.length_b   1.000
_cell.length_c   1.000
_cell.angle_alpha   90.00
_cell.angle_beta   90.00
_cell.angle_gamma   90.00
#
_symmetry.space_group_name_H-M   'P 1'
#
loop_
_entity.id
_entity.type
_entity.pdbx_description
1 polymer ?
#
loop_
_entity_poly.entity_id
_entity_poly.type
_entity_poly.pdbx_seq_one_letter_code
_entity_poly.pdbx_strand_id
1 'polypeptide(L)'
;MMGLGYALTEEVRFKDGEVLDRNFDSYQIPRFSWLPKIETVLIDNPDTPAQGCGEPPIVTMGAVIANAIYDAVGARLLQLPMTPARIQAALKRG
;
A
#
# COMPACT_ATOMS: atom_id res chain seq x y z
N MET A 1 -1.24 -8.54 -0.70
CA MET A 1 -0.15 -8.19 0.26
C MET A 1 0.89 -7.24 -0.33
N MET A 2 1.49 -7.50 -1.50
CA MET A 2 2.51 -6.62 -2.09
C MET A 2 2.04 -5.18 -2.25
N GLY A 3 0.85 -4.95 -2.82
CA GLY A 3 0.27 -3.61 -2.93
C GLY A 3 0.02 -2.93 -1.58
N LEU A 4 -0.29 -3.70 -0.54
CA LEU A 4 -0.42 -3.18 0.82
C LEU A 4 0.93 -2.66 1.35
N GLY A 5 2.03 -3.36 1.04
CA GLY A 5 3.39 -2.92 1.37
C GLY A 5 3.72 -1.58 0.73
N TYR A 6 3.50 -1.42 -0.56
CA TYR A 6 3.72 -0.16 -1.27
C TYR A 6 2.88 0.99 -0.71
N ALA A 7 1.66 0.68 -0.29
CA ALA A 7 0.76 1.70 0.26
C ALA A 7 1.13 2.15 1.67
N LEU A 8 1.68 1.26 2.51
CA LEU A 8 1.83 1.51 3.95
C LEU A 8 3.27 1.66 4.45
N THR A 9 4.24 0.95 3.87
CA THR A 9 5.56 0.83 4.50
C THR A 9 6.76 0.95 3.57
N GLU A 10 6.64 0.52 2.31
CA GLU A 10 7.79 0.38 1.43
C GLU A 10 8.24 1.73 0.88
N GLU A 11 9.42 2.15 1.25
CA GLU A 11 10.06 3.40 0.80
C GLU A 11 11.57 3.23 0.78
N VAL A 12 12.20 3.56 -0.33
CA VAL A 12 13.66 3.68 -0.41
C VAL A 12 14.04 5.12 -0.07
N ARG A 13 14.73 5.32 1.03
CA ARG A 13 15.24 6.62 1.45
C ARG A 13 16.67 6.82 0.94
N PHE A 14 16.98 8.05 0.63
CA PHE A 14 18.34 8.42 0.22
C PHE A 14 18.69 9.83 0.74
N LYS A 15 19.97 10.07 0.93
CA LYS A 15 20.50 11.36 1.36
C LYS A 15 21.86 11.58 0.72
N ASP A 16 22.11 12.76 0.20
CA ASP A 16 23.38 13.19 -0.38
C ASP A 16 23.92 12.21 -1.46
N GLY A 17 23.00 11.62 -2.27
CA GLY A 17 23.33 10.66 -3.30
C GLY A 17 23.54 9.21 -2.81
N GLU A 18 23.41 8.95 -1.51
CA GLU A 18 23.51 7.60 -0.94
C GLU A 18 22.16 7.02 -0.58
N VAL A 19 21.93 5.75 -0.93
CA VAL A 19 20.76 4.98 -0.51
C VAL A 19 20.94 4.58 0.96
N LEU A 20 19.98 4.93 1.80
CA LEU A 20 19.97 4.61 3.23
C LEU A 20 19.40 3.21 3.50
N ASP A 21 18.38 2.82 2.74
CA ASP A 21 17.73 1.51 2.88
C ASP A 21 18.44 0.48 2.02
N ARG A 22 19.53 -0.09 2.55
CA ARG A 22 20.42 -1.01 1.82
C ARG A 22 20.06 -2.48 2.03
N ASN A 23 19.22 -2.79 3.01
CA ASN A 23 18.84 -4.15 3.34
C ASN A 23 17.47 -4.17 4.05
N PHE A 24 16.91 -5.35 4.30
CA PHE A 24 15.60 -5.57 4.95
C PHE A 24 15.57 -5.27 6.46
N ASP A 25 16.66 -4.83 7.05
CA ASP A 25 16.68 -4.23 8.39
C ASP A 25 16.07 -2.82 8.41
N SER A 26 16.19 -2.08 7.31
CA SER A 26 15.65 -0.72 7.16
C SER A 26 14.55 -0.60 6.09
N TYR A 27 14.60 -1.38 5.02
CA TYR A 27 13.53 -1.48 4.03
C TYR A 27 12.45 -2.45 4.53
N GLN A 28 11.29 -1.93 4.88
CA GLN A 28 10.22 -2.70 5.53
C GLN A 28 9.20 -3.24 4.54
N ILE A 29 9.22 -4.55 4.32
CA ILE A 29 8.15 -5.26 3.62
C ILE A 29 7.04 -5.70 4.59
N PRO A 30 5.80 -5.95 4.10
CA PRO A 30 4.74 -6.50 4.92
C PRO A 30 5.11 -7.84 5.55
N ARG A 31 4.88 -7.98 6.83
CA ARG A 31 5.11 -9.22 7.56
C ARG A 31 3.90 -10.14 7.47
N PHE A 32 4.11 -11.44 7.66
CA PHE A 32 3.02 -12.43 7.67
C PHE A 32 1.95 -12.10 8.73
N SER A 33 2.36 -11.57 9.88
CA SER A 33 1.45 -11.13 10.95
C SER A 33 0.51 -9.97 10.55
N TRP A 34 0.77 -9.31 9.43
CA TRP A 34 -0.07 -8.21 8.92
C TRP A 34 -1.07 -8.68 7.87
N LEU A 35 -1.15 -9.99 7.63
CA LEU A 35 -2.08 -10.54 6.66
C LEU A 35 -3.52 -10.23 7.09
N PRO A 36 -4.30 -9.49 6.30
CA PRO A 36 -5.69 -9.25 6.60
C PRO A 36 -6.53 -10.50 6.35
N LYS A 37 -7.76 -10.53 6.84
CA LYS A 37 -8.73 -11.53 6.39
C LYS A 37 -8.96 -11.33 4.89
N ILE A 38 -8.73 -12.37 4.11
CA ILE A 38 -8.90 -12.36 2.65
C ILE A 38 -10.09 -13.26 2.31
N GLU A 39 -11.03 -12.72 1.57
CA GLU A 39 -12.14 -13.47 0.96
C GLU A 39 -11.96 -13.45 -0.56
N THR A 40 -12.01 -14.61 -1.17
CA THR A 40 -11.81 -14.76 -2.62
C THR A 40 -13.11 -15.19 -3.26
N VAL A 41 -13.54 -14.45 -4.28
CA VAL A 41 -14.68 -14.80 -5.12
C VAL A 41 -14.19 -14.99 -6.54
N LEU A 42 -14.30 -16.20 -7.05
CA LEU A 42 -13.96 -16.53 -8.45
C LEU A 42 -15.22 -16.44 -9.29
N ILE A 43 -15.15 -15.63 -10.34
CA ILE A 43 -16.24 -15.53 -11.32
C ILE A 43 -15.91 -16.49 -12.46
N ASP A 44 -16.74 -17.50 -12.65
CA ASP A 44 -16.63 -18.40 -13.79
C ASP A 44 -17.26 -17.75 -15.03
N ASN A 45 -16.42 -17.42 -16.00
CA ASN A 45 -16.84 -16.84 -17.28
C ASN A 45 -16.15 -17.59 -18.44
N PRO A 46 -16.74 -18.70 -18.88
CA PRO A 46 -16.16 -19.54 -19.92
C PRO A 46 -16.10 -18.88 -21.31
N ASP A 47 -16.87 -17.82 -21.52
CA ASP A 47 -16.91 -17.11 -22.82
C ASP A 47 -15.74 -16.13 -23.00
N THR A 48 -14.96 -15.92 -21.96
CA THR A 48 -13.81 -15.00 -22.00
C THR A 48 -12.51 -15.77 -21.81
N PRO A 49 -11.54 -15.63 -22.74
CA PRO A 49 -10.26 -16.31 -22.58
C PRO A 49 -9.50 -15.79 -21.34
N ALA A 50 -8.71 -16.66 -20.73
CA ALA A 50 -7.88 -16.31 -19.60
C ALA A 50 -6.91 -15.17 -19.97
N GLN A 51 -6.80 -14.17 -19.08
CA GLN A 51 -5.92 -13.03 -19.22
C GLN A 51 -5.03 -12.87 -17.98
N GLY A 52 -3.93 -12.12 -18.13
CA GLY A 52 -3.09 -11.78 -17.00
C GLY A 52 -3.79 -10.80 -16.04
N CYS A 53 -3.49 -10.91 -14.75
CA CYS A 53 -4.05 -10.05 -13.69
C CYS A 53 -2.98 -9.63 -12.66
N GLY A 54 -1.76 -9.33 -13.12
CA GLY A 54 -0.65 -8.93 -12.24
C GLY A 54 -0.81 -7.53 -11.68
N GLU A 55 -0.89 -6.53 -12.54
CA GLU A 55 -0.93 -5.11 -12.14
C GLU A 55 -2.27 -4.63 -11.57
N PRO A 56 -3.45 -5.02 -12.08
CA PRO A 56 -4.73 -4.48 -11.61
C PRO A 56 -4.91 -4.52 -10.09
N PRO A 57 -4.53 -5.59 -9.36
CA PRO A 57 -4.62 -5.61 -7.90
C PRO A 57 -3.64 -4.67 -7.19
N ILE A 58 -2.53 -4.29 -7.84
CA ILE A 58 -1.49 -3.44 -7.23
C ILE A 58 -1.78 -1.96 -7.43
N VAL A 59 -2.15 -1.55 -8.65
CA VAL A 59 -2.34 -0.13 -8.98
C VAL A 59 -3.46 0.55 -8.19
N THR A 60 -4.44 -0.20 -7.74
CA THR A 60 -5.59 0.30 -6.98
C THR A 60 -5.30 0.46 -5.49
N MET A 61 -4.27 -0.19 -4.94
CA MET A 61 -4.05 -0.27 -3.49
C MET A 61 -3.79 1.08 -2.83
N GLY A 62 -3.09 1.98 -3.50
CA GLY A 62 -2.87 3.33 -2.99
C GLY A 62 -4.19 4.07 -2.75
N ALA A 63 -5.11 4.02 -3.73
CA ALA A 63 -6.42 4.65 -3.64
C ALA A 63 -7.31 3.98 -2.60
N VAL A 64 -7.31 2.65 -2.53
CA VAL A 64 -8.07 1.88 -1.53
C VAL A 64 -7.67 2.28 -0.11
N ILE A 65 -6.38 2.29 0.19
CA ILE A 65 -5.88 2.66 1.52
C ILE A 65 -6.13 4.15 1.82
N ALA A 66 -5.92 5.05 0.86
CA ALA A 66 -6.20 6.47 1.04
C ALA A 66 -7.67 6.73 1.39
N ASN A 67 -8.59 6.04 0.72
CA ASN A 67 -10.02 6.16 0.99
C ASN A 67 -10.40 5.54 2.34
N ALA A 68 -9.82 4.41 2.71
CA ALA A 68 -10.04 3.80 4.02
C ALA A 68 -9.55 4.71 5.17
N ILE A 69 -8.39 5.35 5.02
CA ILE A 69 -7.87 6.33 5.99
C ILE A 69 -8.81 7.53 6.07
N TYR A 70 -9.27 8.04 4.95
CA TYR A 70 -10.21 9.17 4.94
C TYR A 70 -11.52 8.83 5.61
N ASP A 71 -12.08 7.66 5.34
CA ASP A 71 -13.32 7.18 5.98
C ASP A 71 -13.14 7.01 7.50
N ALA A 72 -11.99 6.50 7.93
CA ALA A 72 -11.73 6.25 9.35
C ALA A 72 -11.45 7.51 10.17
N VAL A 73 -10.72 8.49 9.63
CA VAL A 73 -10.18 9.62 10.39
C VAL A 73 -10.29 10.99 9.69
N GLY A 74 -10.87 11.06 8.49
CA GLY A 74 -11.01 12.29 7.72
C GLY A 74 -9.73 12.83 7.09
N ALA A 75 -8.60 12.17 7.24
CA ALA A 75 -7.33 12.62 6.67
C ALA A 75 -7.19 12.23 5.20
N ARG A 76 -6.96 13.20 4.31
CA ARG A 76 -6.69 12.94 2.89
C ARG A 76 -5.18 12.90 2.64
N LEU A 77 -4.68 11.73 2.25
CA LEU A 77 -3.29 11.52 1.88
C LEU A 77 -3.16 11.31 0.37
N LEU A 78 -2.14 11.94 -0.22
CA LEU A 78 -1.84 11.87 -1.65
C LEU A 78 -0.39 11.42 -1.91
N GLN A 79 0.29 10.93 -0.86
CA GLN A 79 1.68 10.48 -0.94
C GLN A 79 1.84 9.10 -0.30
N LEU A 80 2.53 8.21 -0.99
CA LEU A 80 2.92 6.89 -0.50
C LEU A 80 4.35 6.92 0.09
N PRO A 81 4.64 5.99 0.99
CA PRO A 81 3.73 5.16 1.76
C PRO A 81 2.95 6.00 2.79
N MET A 82 1.73 5.57 3.11
CA MET A 82 0.86 6.24 4.09
C MET A 82 1.20 5.81 5.51
N THR A 83 2.38 6.18 5.95
CA THR A 83 2.87 5.83 7.29
C THR A 83 2.06 6.51 8.39
N PRO A 84 2.04 5.96 9.63
CA PRO A 84 1.38 6.60 10.77
C PRO A 84 1.81 8.06 10.98
N ALA A 85 3.09 8.36 10.77
CA ALA A 85 3.60 9.74 10.89
C ALA A 85 2.99 10.69 9.84
N ARG A 86 2.83 10.22 8.60
CA ARG A 86 2.19 11.01 7.53
C ARG A 86 0.70 11.20 7.78
N ILE A 87 0.01 10.18 8.31
CA ILE A 87 -1.40 10.30 8.72
C ILE A 87 -1.55 11.34 9.83
N GLN A 88 -0.74 11.25 10.87
CA GLN A 88 -0.74 12.24 11.97
C GLN A 88 -0.43 13.65 11.50
N ALA A 89 0.51 13.80 10.57
CA ALA A 89 0.83 15.10 9.99
C ALA A 89 -0.33 15.68 9.17
N ALA A 90 -1.07 14.84 8.44
CA ALA A 90 -2.24 15.26 7.68
C ALA A 90 -3.38 15.70 8.59
N LEU A 91 -3.63 14.99 9.69
CA LEU A 91 -4.64 15.35 10.70
C LEU A 91 -4.37 16.68 11.39
N LYS A 92 -3.10 17.09 11.54
CA LYS A 92 -2.73 18.38 12.14
C LYS A 92 -2.88 19.56 11.19
N ARG A 93 -3.06 19.33 9.90
CA ARG A 93 -3.17 20.36 8.87
C ARG A 93 -4.64 20.70 8.50
N GLY A 94 -5.56 19.80 8.80
CA GLY A 94 -7.00 19.97 8.61
C GLY A 94 -7.64 20.51 9.85
#